data_eba435e070508a57f779f12b418d2d4d
#
_entry.id   eba435e070508a57f779f12b418d2d4d
#
_cell.length_a   1.000
_cell.length_b   1.000
_cell.length_c   1.000
_cell.angle_alpha   90.00
_cell.angle_beta   90.00
_cell.angle_gamma   90.00
#
_symmetry.space_group_name_H-M   'P 1'
#
loop_
_entity.id
_entity.type
_entity.pdbx_description
1 polymer ?
#
loop_
_entity_poly.entity_id
_entity_poly.type
_entity_poly.pdbx_seq_one_letter_code
_entity_poly.pdbx_strand_id
1 'polypeptide(L)'
;MTDATELRPGEVHIGDVDEIAEAATVAPRVEPPVKRFWREFRESPVAVAGLAVVVVVSLAAIFAPLITPQNPYDLAQLSILDGRLPPMSQSMDGMTYWLGTDDQGRDMLSAIIYGLRISLGIGAMSTFIAILIGGSLGLLAAYYGGRIESLIMRVVDLQLSFPAILVALILLAVLGRGVD
;
A
#
# COMPACT_ATOMS: atom_id res chain seq x y z
N MET A 1 -48.88 -45.26 -20.89
CA MET A 1 -47.97 -46.17 -21.60
C MET A 1 -46.82 -45.34 -22.07
N THR A 2 -45.82 -45.19 -21.22
CA THR A 2 -44.64 -44.33 -21.38
C THR A 2 -43.54 -45.21 -21.93
N ASP A 3 -43.21 -44.97 -23.17
CA ASP A 3 -42.11 -45.63 -23.90
C ASP A 3 -40.79 -45.07 -23.35
N ALA A 4 -40.16 -45.82 -22.47
CA ALA A 4 -38.82 -45.55 -21.98
C ALA A 4 -37.86 -46.10 -23.07
N THR A 5 -37.33 -45.20 -23.88
CA THR A 5 -36.27 -45.52 -24.83
C THR A 5 -35.02 -45.90 -24.04
N GLU A 6 -34.78 -47.23 -23.94
CA GLU A 6 -33.57 -47.84 -23.36
C GLU A 6 -32.36 -47.39 -24.20
N LEU A 7 -31.58 -46.42 -23.65
CA LEU A 7 -30.28 -46.06 -24.19
C LEU A 7 -29.31 -47.24 -23.97
N ARG A 8 -28.89 -47.88 -25.01
CA ARG A 8 -27.85 -48.93 -24.96
C ARG A 8 -26.49 -48.26 -24.63
N PRO A 9 -25.76 -48.80 -23.62
CA PRO A 9 -24.43 -48.26 -23.30
C PRO A 9 -23.47 -48.51 -24.49
N GLY A 10 -23.05 -47.42 -25.15
CA GLY A 10 -22.05 -47.45 -26.23
C GLY A 10 -22.45 -46.82 -27.55
N GLU A 11 -23.70 -46.39 -27.76
CA GLU A 11 -24.09 -45.64 -28.96
C GLU A 11 -23.94 -44.14 -28.76
N VAL A 12 -22.75 -43.61 -29.12
CA VAL A 12 -22.54 -42.16 -29.24
C VAL A 12 -23.24 -41.71 -30.49
N HIS A 13 -24.30 -40.93 -30.37
CA HIS A 13 -25.02 -40.36 -31.50
C HIS A 13 -24.09 -39.36 -32.23
N ILE A 14 -24.01 -39.46 -33.58
CA ILE A 14 -23.14 -38.57 -34.39
C ILE A 14 -23.47 -37.08 -34.14
N GLY A 15 -24.73 -36.78 -33.78
CA GLY A 15 -25.13 -35.43 -33.34
C GLY A 15 -24.46 -34.92 -32.08
N ASP A 16 -24.12 -35.83 -31.13
CA ASP A 16 -23.44 -35.45 -29.88
C ASP A 16 -21.98 -35.02 -30.13
N VAL A 17 -21.35 -35.59 -31.15
CA VAL A 17 -19.96 -35.26 -31.51
C VAL A 17 -19.88 -33.87 -32.15
N ASP A 18 -20.86 -33.52 -32.98
CA ASP A 18 -20.93 -32.21 -33.60
C ASP A 18 -21.29 -31.12 -32.58
N GLU A 19 -22.19 -31.42 -31.63
CA GLU A 19 -22.54 -30.51 -30.53
C GLU A 19 -21.36 -30.29 -29.56
N ILE A 20 -20.58 -31.34 -29.28
CA ILE A 20 -19.35 -31.24 -28.46
C ILE A 20 -18.27 -30.46 -29.22
N ALA A 21 -18.14 -30.65 -30.51
CA ALA A 21 -17.20 -29.93 -31.35
C ALA A 21 -17.57 -28.44 -31.47
N GLU A 22 -18.87 -28.13 -31.59
CA GLU A 22 -19.37 -26.75 -31.59
C GLU A 22 -19.20 -26.09 -30.22
N ALA A 23 -19.48 -26.78 -29.11
CA ALA A 23 -19.24 -26.33 -27.76
C ALA A 23 -17.75 -26.10 -27.48
N ALA A 24 -16.86 -26.92 -28.01
CA ALA A 24 -15.40 -26.75 -27.92
C ALA A 24 -14.88 -25.54 -28.70
N THR A 25 -15.54 -25.14 -29.79
CA THR A 25 -15.17 -23.94 -30.55
C THR A 25 -15.67 -22.64 -29.90
N VAL A 26 -16.68 -22.74 -29.02
CA VAL A 26 -17.24 -21.62 -28.22
C VAL A 26 -16.56 -21.50 -26.84
N ALA A 27 -15.53 -22.32 -26.56
CA ALA A 27 -14.81 -22.18 -25.30
C ALA A 27 -14.30 -20.74 -25.13
N PRO A 28 -14.71 -20.02 -24.08
CA PRO A 28 -14.33 -18.63 -23.89
C PRO A 28 -12.80 -18.55 -23.85
N ARG A 29 -12.21 -17.72 -24.71
CA ARG A 29 -10.77 -17.46 -24.71
C ARG A 29 -10.42 -16.94 -23.31
N VAL A 30 -9.69 -17.74 -22.54
CA VAL A 30 -9.21 -17.37 -21.22
C VAL A 30 -8.21 -16.24 -21.43
N GLU A 31 -8.65 -15.01 -21.17
CA GLU A 31 -7.76 -13.85 -21.22
C GLU A 31 -6.66 -14.00 -20.17
N PRO A 32 -5.42 -13.58 -20.47
CA PRO A 32 -4.35 -13.62 -19.47
C PRO A 32 -4.75 -12.81 -18.22
N PRO A 33 -4.46 -13.32 -17.02
CA PRO A 33 -4.95 -12.76 -15.76
C PRO A 33 -4.57 -11.29 -15.57
N VAL A 34 -3.42 -10.87 -16.05
CA VAL A 34 -2.96 -9.47 -15.98
C VAL A 34 -3.84 -8.56 -16.83
N LYS A 35 -4.24 -9.00 -18.03
CA LYS A 35 -5.07 -8.19 -18.95
C LYS A 35 -6.49 -8.03 -18.40
N ARG A 36 -7.03 -9.10 -17.81
CA ARG A 36 -8.33 -9.10 -17.14
C ARG A 36 -8.32 -8.17 -15.92
N PHE A 37 -7.30 -8.29 -15.06
CA PHE A 37 -7.12 -7.41 -13.90
C PHE A 37 -7.08 -5.92 -14.31
N TRP A 38 -6.29 -5.59 -15.35
CA TRP A 38 -6.16 -4.20 -15.79
C TRP A 38 -7.44 -3.64 -16.38
N ARG A 39 -8.24 -4.46 -17.06
CA ARG A 39 -9.55 -4.07 -17.57
C ARG A 39 -10.52 -3.81 -16.42
N GLU A 40 -10.67 -4.77 -15.52
CA GLU A 40 -11.55 -4.66 -14.34
C GLU A 40 -11.17 -3.46 -13.46
N PHE A 41 -9.87 -3.22 -13.30
CA PHE A 41 -9.37 -2.06 -12.57
C PHE A 41 -9.78 -0.73 -13.21
N ARG A 42 -9.66 -0.61 -14.53
CA ARG A 42 -10.02 0.60 -15.28
C ARG A 42 -11.53 0.84 -15.33
N GLU A 43 -12.33 -0.19 -15.23
CA GLU A 43 -13.78 -0.11 -15.18
C GLU A 43 -14.29 0.40 -13.82
N SER A 44 -13.47 0.35 -12.78
CA SER A 44 -13.80 0.87 -11.46
C SER A 44 -13.33 2.32 -11.29
N PRO A 45 -14.22 3.32 -11.31
CA PRO A 45 -13.84 4.72 -11.15
C PRO A 45 -13.23 5.01 -9.77
N VAL A 46 -13.64 4.26 -8.75
CA VAL A 46 -13.12 4.38 -7.40
C VAL A 46 -11.66 3.89 -7.33
N ALA A 47 -11.34 2.78 -8.00
CA ALA A 47 -9.98 2.25 -8.05
C ALA A 47 -9.04 3.22 -8.81
N VAL A 48 -9.50 3.77 -9.94
CA VAL A 48 -8.73 4.75 -10.71
C VAL A 48 -8.52 6.04 -9.92
N ALA A 49 -9.57 6.54 -9.24
CA ALA A 49 -9.45 7.72 -8.37
C ALA A 49 -8.49 7.47 -7.21
N GLY A 50 -8.57 6.31 -6.55
CA GLY A 50 -7.65 5.92 -5.49
C GLY A 50 -6.21 5.87 -5.97
N LEU A 51 -5.94 5.26 -7.13
CA LEU A 51 -4.61 5.24 -7.73
C LEU A 51 -4.12 6.65 -8.05
N ALA A 52 -4.98 7.51 -8.61
CA ALA A 52 -4.63 8.90 -8.92
C ALA A 52 -4.20 9.67 -7.66
N VAL A 53 -4.94 9.52 -6.55
CA VAL A 53 -4.58 10.13 -5.26
C VAL A 53 -3.21 9.62 -4.78
N VAL A 54 -2.98 8.32 -4.80
CA VAL A 54 -1.69 7.73 -4.39
C VAL A 54 -0.55 8.26 -5.25
N VAL A 55 -0.73 8.34 -6.56
CA VAL A 55 0.27 8.88 -7.49
C VAL A 55 0.55 10.35 -7.21
N VAL A 56 -0.48 11.18 -7.03
CA VAL A 56 -0.32 12.62 -6.74
C VAL A 56 0.43 12.82 -5.44
N VAL A 57 0.04 12.13 -4.37
CA VAL A 57 0.70 12.22 -3.05
C VAL A 57 2.16 11.75 -3.13
N SER A 58 2.42 10.66 -3.85
CA SER A 58 3.78 10.15 -4.04
C SER A 58 4.65 11.11 -4.83
N LEU A 59 4.12 11.71 -5.90
CA LEU A 59 4.83 12.70 -6.68
C LEU A 59 5.10 13.97 -5.86
N ALA A 60 4.12 14.46 -5.09
CA ALA A 60 4.32 15.58 -4.19
C ALA A 60 5.44 15.31 -3.17
N ALA A 61 5.49 14.11 -2.61
CA ALA A 61 6.54 13.70 -1.68
C ALA A 61 7.93 13.62 -2.34
N ILE A 62 8.02 13.06 -3.55
CA ILE A 62 9.29 12.93 -4.28
C ILE A 62 9.82 14.30 -4.67
N PHE A 63 8.94 15.15 -5.21
CA PHE A 63 9.29 16.49 -5.69
C PHE A 63 9.20 17.57 -4.61
N ALA A 64 9.06 17.19 -3.33
CA ALA A 64 9.00 18.13 -2.21
C ALA A 64 10.07 19.25 -2.28
N PRO A 65 11.37 18.96 -2.52
CA PRO A 65 12.39 20.00 -2.57
C PRO A 65 12.24 20.99 -3.72
N LEU A 66 11.47 20.66 -4.76
CA LEU A 66 11.22 21.51 -5.92
C LEU A 66 9.91 22.31 -5.82
N ILE A 67 8.95 21.80 -5.05
CA ILE A 67 7.61 22.38 -4.95
C ILE A 67 7.53 23.33 -3.76
N THR A 68 8.27 23.03 -2.68
CA THR A 68 8.19 23.80 -1.44
C THR A 68 9.17 24.97 -1.43
N PRO A 69 8.77 26.14 -0.93
CA PRO A 69 9.63 27.32 -0.87
C PRO A 69 10.71 27.23 0.22
N GLN A 70 10.49 26.39 1.24
CA GLN A 70 11.38 26.27 2.41
C GLN A 70 11.65 24.81 2.70
N ASN A 71 12.88 24.51 3.13
CA ASN A 71 13.18 23.20 3.74
C ASN A 71 12.94 23.28 5.26
N PRO A 72 11.89 22.63 5.80
CA PRO A 72 11.54 22.73 7.22
C PRO A 72 12.55 22.05 8.16
N TYR A 73 13.53 21.30 7.63
CA TYR A 73 14.58 20.64 8.38
C TYR A 73 15.94 21.37 8.32
N ASP A 74 16.03 22.43 7.50
CA ASP A 74 17.23 23.23 7.41
C ASP A 74 17.11 24.45 8.33
N LEU A 75 17.80 24.39 9.47
CA LEU A 75 17.77 25.44 10.48
C LEU A 75 18.26 26.81 9.95
N ALA A 76 19.07 26.82 8.89
CA ALA A 76 19.53 28.06 8.28
C ALA A 76 18.43 28.83 7.52
N GLN A 77 17.37 28.14 7.12
CA GLN A 77 16.23 28.73 6.43
C GLN A 77 15.07 29.10 7.38
N LEU A 78 15.23 28.85 8.67
CA LEU A 78 14.18 29.11 9.66
C LEU A 78 14.40 30.45 10.35
N SER A 79 13.33 31.27 10.40
CA SER A 79 13.31 32.54 11.14
C SER A 79 12.35 32.44 12.31
N ILE A 80 12.91 32.49 13.53
CA ILE A 80 12.08 32.48 14.76
C ILE A 80 11.16 33.71 14.81
N LEU A 81 11.54 34.79 14.12
CA LEU A 81 10.74 35.99 14.04
C LEU A 81 9.43 35.79 13.24
N ASP A 82 9.44 34.80 12.35
CA ASP A 82 8.27 34.39 11.57
C ASP A 82 7.42 33.31 12.27
N GLY A 83 7.65 33.08 13.57
CA GLY A 83 6.90 32.11 14.34
C GLY A 83 5.42 32.49 14.50
N ARG A 84 4.51 31.53 14.37
CA ARG A 84 3.05 31.66 14.56
C ARG A 84 2.37 32.68 13.64
N LEU A 85 2.87 32.84 12.45
CA LEU A 85 2.21 33.69 11.46
C LEU A 85 0.93 33.01 10.94
N PRO A 86 -0.15 33.79 10.73
CA PRO A 86 -1.39 33.24 10.18
C PRO A 86 -1.26 32.84 8.70
N PRO A 87 -2.17 32.00 8.17
CA PRO A 87 -2.22 31.69 6.75
C PRO A 87 -2.21 32.95 5.88
N MET A 88 -1.56 32.86 4.71
CA MET A 88 -1.41 33.95 3.72
C MET A 88 -0.57 35.14 4.20
N SER A 89 0.18 35.00 5.28
CA SER A 89 1.14 36.00 5.73
C SER A 89 2.44 35.97 4.90
N GLN A 90 3.18 37.07 4.96
CA GLN A 90 4.49 37.19 4.30
C GLN A 90 5.61 37.18 5.33
N SER A 91 6.70 36.48 5.02
CA SER A 91 7.98 36.56 5.71
C SER A 91 8.57 37.95 5.56
N MET A 92 9.49 38.29 6.45
CA MET A 92 10.34 39.50 6.29
C MET A 92 11.16 39.49 4.98
N ASP A 93 11.46 38.30 4.46
CA ASP A 93 12.16 38.09 3.20
C ASP A 93 11.22 38.05 1.96
N GLY A 94 9.92 38.34 2.15
CA GLY A 94 8.93 38.40 1.09
C GLY A 94 8.34 37.05 0.63
N MET A 95 8.68 35.95 1.29
CA MET A 95 8.08 34.64 1.04
C MET A 95 6.67 34.59 1.60
N THR A 96 5.72 34.01 0.87
CA THR A 96 4.32 33.86 1.31
C THR A 96 4.09 32.48 1.96
N TYR A 97 3.64 32.49 3.20
CA TYR A 97 3.25 31.30 3.95
C TYR A 97 1.77 30.96 3.71
N TRP A 98 1.51 30.06 2.79
CA TRP A 98 0.13 29.71 2.40
C TRP A 98 -0.72 29.18 3.54
N LEU A 99 -0.17 28.34 4.41
CA LEU A 99 -0.82 27.76 5.58
C LEU A 99 -0.33 28.38 6.90
N GLY A 100 0.48 29.43 6.84
CA GLY A 100 1.10 30.04 8.01
C GLY A 100 2.33 29.26 8.46
N THR A 101 2.81 29.61 9.68
CA THR A 101 4.02 29.01 10.26
C THR A 101 3.76 28.37 11.62
N ASP A 102 4.64 27.47 12.01
CA ASP A 102 4.66 26.88 13.36
C ASP A 102 5.40 27.78 14.37
N ASP A 103 5.58 27.29 15.61
CA ASP A 103 6.29 27.99 16.67
C ASP A 103 7.78 28.25 16.36
N GLN A 104 8.34 27.57 15.37
CA GLN A 104 9.75 27.67 14.98
C GLN A 104 9.95 28.45 13.68
N GLY A 105 8.89 29.03 13.12
CA GLY A 105 8.94 29.74 11.83
C GLY A 105 9.02 28.83 10.62
N ARG A 106 8.63 27.55 10.74
CA ARG A 106 8.56 26.63 9.60
C ARG A 106 7.30 26.86 8.81
N ASP A 107 7.42 26.95 7.49
CA ASP A 107 6.27 26.92 6.61
C ASP A 107 5.47 25.62 6.75
N MET A 108 4.22 25.73 7.18
CA MET A 108 3.34 24.58 7.44
C MET A 108 3.07 23.76 6.20
N LEU A 109 2.95 24.39 5.01
CA LEU A 109 2.76 23.67 3.75
C LEU A 109 3.99 22.84 3.41
N SER A 110 5.18 23.43 3.51
CA SER A 110 6.44 22.72 3.32
C SER A 110 6.61 21.57 4.31
N ALA A 111 6.28 21.79 5.58
CA ALA A 111 6.37 20.76 6.61
C ALA A 111 5.45 19.56 6.31
N ILE A 112 4.23 19.80 5.81
CA ILE A 112 3.29 18.74 5.41
C ILE A 112 3.88 17.95 4.23
N ILE A 113 4.34 18.62 3.18
CA ILE A 113 4.84 17.94 1.98
C ILE A 113 6.11 17.14 2.26
N TYR A 114 7.05 17.69 3.04
CA TYR A 114 8.22 16.94 3.50
C TYR A 114 7.85 15.81 4.45
N GLY A 115 6.83 16.00 5.31
CA GLY A 115 6.29 14.97 6.17
C GLY A 115 5.75 13.77 5.38
N LEU A 116 5.09 14.00 4.24
CA LEU A 116 4.66 12.93 3.32
C LEU A 116 5.84 12.09 2.82
N ARG A 117 6.96 12.72 2.47
CA ARG A 117 8.17 12.03 2.02
C ARG A 117 8.72 11.07 3.08
N ILE A 118 8.79 11.54 4.33
CA ILE A 118 9.26 10.72 5.45
C ILE A 118 8.28 9.59 5.73
N SER A 119 6.98 9.89 5.80
CA SER A 119 5.95 8.90 6.07
C SER A 119 5.88 7.81 5.01
N LEU A 120 5.93 8.18 3.72
CA LEU A 120 5.94 7.21 2.62
C LEU A 120 7.23 6.40 2.60
N GLY A 121 8.38 7.02 2.88
CA GLY A 121 9.67 6.33 2.97
C GLY A 121 9.68 5.29 4.08
N ILE A 122 9.27 5.67 5.28
CA ILE A 122 9.17 4.74 6.43
C ILE A 122 8.13 3.65 6.14
N GLY A 123 6.96 4.01 5.60
CA GLY A 123 5.91 3.06 5.26
C GLY A 123 6.36 2.03 4.22
N ALA A 124 7.01 2.48 3.15
CA ALA A 124 7.52 1.59 2.11
C ALA A 124 8.62 0.66 2.64
N MET A 125 9.58 1.21 3.40
CA MET A 125 10.67 0.41 3.97
C MET A 125 10.17 -0.62 4.98
N SER A 126 9.27 -0.24 5.90
CA SER A 126 8.70 -1.17 6.88
C SER A 126 7.85 -2.24 6.19
N THR A 127 7.07 -1.89 5.18
CA THR A 127 6.31 -2.87 4.39
C THR A 127 7.22 -3.86 3.67
N PHE A 128 8.31 -3.37 3.06
CA PHE A 128 9.30 -4.22 2.39
C PHE A 128 9.92 -5.22 3.36
N ILE A 129 10.37 -4.76 4.53
CA ILE A 129 10.94 -5.62 5.58
C ILE A 129 9.89 -6.63 6.08
N ALA A 130 8.65 -6.18 6.31
CA ALA A 130 7.57 -7.05 6.76
C ALA A 130 7.24 -8.15 5.74
N ILE A 131 7.23 -7.84 4.45
CA ILE A 131 7.02 -8.84 3.38
C ILE A 131 8.19 -9.82 3.32
N LEU A 132 9.42 -9.36 3.43
CA LEU A 132 10.59 -10.24 3.42
C LEU A 132 10.58 -11.22 4.59
N ILE A 133 10.40 -10.70 5.81
CA ILE A 133 10.44 -11.54 7.01
C ILE A 133 9.17 -12.38 7.11
N GLY A 134 8.00 -11.74 7.07
CA GLY A 134 6.71 -12.41 7.22
C GLY A 134 6.42 -13.38 6.08
N GLY A 135 6.71 -12.99 4.85
CA GLY A 135 6.55 -13.84 3.67
C GLY A 135 7.48 -15.07 3.73
N SER A 136 8.74 -14.88 4.11
CA SER A 136 9.70 -15.98 4.25
C SER A 136 9.26 -16.96 5.35
N LEU A 137 8.91 -16.45 6.53
CA LEU A 137 8.43 -17.28 7.64
C LEU A 137 7.11 -17.98 7.32
N GLY A 138 6.18 -17.29 6.64
CA GLY A 138 4.93 -17.87 6.19
C GLY A 138 5.12 -19.01 5.18
N LEU A 139 6.01 -18.83 4.20
CA LEU A 139 6.35 -19.86 3.24
C LEU A 139 7.04 -21.06 3.92
N LEU A 140 7.95 -20.82 4.86
CA LEU A 140 8.58 -21.89 5.63
C LEU A 140 7.55 -22.67 6.47
N ALA A 141 6.65 -21.98 7.13
CA ALA A 141 5.57 -22.60 7.90
C ALA A 141 4.69 -23.49 7.01
N ALA A 142 4.25 -22.95 5.86
CA ALA A 142 3.42 -23.69 4.91
C ALA A 142 4.15 -24.88 4.27
N TYR A 143 5.46 -24.76 3.99
CA TYR A 143 6.22 -25.84 3.36
C TYR A 143 6.52 -27.00 4.29
N TYR A 144 6.97 -26.72 5.52
CA TYR A 144 7.36 -27.76 6.46
C TYR A 144 6.19 -28.30 7.30
N GLY A 145 5.18 -27.48 7.55
CA GLY A 145 4.01 -27.87 8.35
C GLY A 145 4.34 -28.30 9.79
N GLY A 146 3.37 -28.91 10.44
CA GLY A 146 3.53 -29.61 11.70
C GLY A 146 4.18 -28.81 12.84
N ARG A 147 5.33 -29.25 13.36
CA ARG A 147 5.99 -28.62 14.51
C ARG A 147 6.60 -27.26 14.18
N ILE A 148 7.10 -27.08 12.96
CA ILE A 148 7.71 -25.81 12.52
C ILE A 148 6.63 -24.76 12.36
N GLU A 149 5.55 -25.08 11.69
CA GLU A 149 4.36 -24.24 11.60
C GLU A 149 3.84 -23.84 13.00
N SER A 150 3.66 -24.83 13.87
CA SER A 150 3.18 -24.58 15.24
C SER A 150 4.11 -23.66 16.04
N LEU A 151 5.44 -23.78 15.85
CA LEU A 151 6.42 -22.93 16.53
C LEU A 151 6.33 -21.49 15.99
N ILE A 152 6.32 -21.32 14.67
CA ILE A 152 6.21 -20.00 14.04
C ILE A 152 4.91 -19.30 14.45
N MET A 153 3.79 -20.01 14.39
CA MET A 153 2.49 -19.45 14.79
C MET A 153 2.45 -19.05 16.26
N ARG A 154 3.07 -19.82 17.16
CA ARG A 154 3.16 -19.43 18.58
C ARG A 154 3.96 -18.15 18.80
N VAL A 155 5.05 -17.96 18.06
CA VAL A 155 5.83 -16.71 18.12
C VAL A 155 5.01 -15.54 17.61
N VAL A 156 4.26 -15.71 16.52
CA VAL A 156 3.34 -14.70 15.99
C VAL A 156 2.24 -14.36 16.99
N ASP A 157 1.62 -15.37 17.62
CA ASP A 157 0.57 -15.17 18.61
C ASP A 157 1.09 -14.41 19.84
N LEU A 158 2.30 -14.73 20.30
CA LEU A 158 2.96 -14.00 21.37
C LEU A 158 3.19 -12.53 20.99
N GLN A 159 3.68 -12.27 19.78
CA GLN A 159 3.92 -10.92 19.30
C GLN A 159 2.60 -10.12 19.19
N LEU A 160 1.53 -10.74 18.68
CA LEU A 160 0.21 -10.12 18.56
C LEU A 160 -0.48 -9.89 19.93
N SER A 161 -0.08 -10.64 20.96
CA SER A 161 -0.58 -10.44 22.32
C SER A 161 -0.09 -9.14 22.97
N PHE A 162 1.01 -8.55 22.48
CA PHE A 162 1.53 -7.29 22.96
C PHE A 162 1.00 -6.12 22.12
N PRO A 163 0.38 -5.10 22.74
CA PRO A 163 0.00 -3.88 22.04
C PRO A 163 1.23 -3.23 21.41
N ALA A 164 1.19 -3.00 20.08
CA ALA A 164 2.32 -2.41 19.35
C ALA A 164 2.78 -1.06 19.94
N ILE A 165 1.86 -0.28 20.49
CA ILE A 165 2.14 1.00 21.16
C ILE A 165 3.02 0.79 22.39
N LEU A 166 2.75 -0.24 23.21
CA LEU A 166 3.59 -0.51 24.40
C LEU A 166 5.00 -0.92 24.02
N VAL A 167 5.14 -1.77 22.98
CA VAL A 167 6.45 -2.17 22.46
C VAL A 167 7.23 -0.95 21.94
N ALA A 168 6.55 -0.07 21.19
CA ALA A 168 7.16 1.16 20.69
C ALA A 168 7.61 2.10 21.84
N LEU A 169 6.80 2.25 22.89
CA LEU A 169 7.15 3.06 24.06
C LEU A 169 8.33 2.48 24.84
N ILE A 170 8.39 1.15 25.01
CA ILE A 170 9.51 0.48 25.67
C ILE A 170 10.79 0.68 24.85
N LEU A 171 10.73 0.48 23.52
CA LEU A 171 11.87 0.71 22.64
C LEU A 171 12.34 2.18 22.72
N LEU A 172 11.42 3.13 22.70
CA LEU A 172 11.74 4.55 22.82
C LEU A 172 12.37 4.87 24.19
N ALA A 173 11.91 4.24 25.28
CA ALA A 173 12.46 4.44 26.61
C ALA A 173 13.88 3.85 26.75
N VAL A 174 14.14 2.70 26.10
CA VAL A 174 15.45 2.01 26.18
C VAL A 174 16.48 2.61 25.23
N LEU A 175 16.08 2.93 23.98
CA LEU A 175 16.98 3.44 22.94
C LEU A 175 17.11 4.97 22.96
N GLY A 176 16.28 5.66 23.74
CA GLY A 176 16.27 7.12 23.79
C GLY A 176 15.56 7.77 22.59
N ARG A 177 15.50 9.11 22.63
CA ARG A 177 14.83 9.94 21.61
C ARG A 177 15.70 10.22 20.38
N GLY A 178 16.35 9.29 19.88
CA GLY A 178 17.19 9.47 18.69
C GLY A 178 18.65 9.12 19.00
N VAL A 179 19.26 8.59 18.01
CA VAL A 179 20.72 8.45 17.95
C VAL A 179 21.23 9.84 17.62
N ASP A 180 21.90 10.48 18.56
CA ASP A 180 22.66 11.70 18.33
C ASP A 180 23.73 11.45 17.27
#